data_80015e3fc5562853f1ee25eb021ca53e
#
_entry.id   80015e3fc5562853f1ee25eb021ca53e
#
_cell.length_a   1.000
_cell.length_b   1.000
_cell.length_c   1.000
_cell.angle_alpha   90.00
_cell.angle_beta   90.00
_cell.angle_gamma   90.00
#
_symmetry.space_group_name_H-M   'P 1'
#
loop_
_entity.id
_entity.type
_entity.pdbx_description
1 polymer ?
#
loop_
_entity_poly.entity_id
_entity_poly.type
_entity_poly.pdbx_seq_one_letter_code
_entity_poly.pdbx_strand_id
1 'polypeptide(L)'
;MLAVTDEDVLAVVQRAPEIAPEVPDAWADAAATESVFGDHDARSFDVVSIDYNGTITPVTTDPGQWTASRGERGIVVSGRDMRSARAQMRHILGEQSATIASTAAEPGFTPNVTFTRLGEHQLYTAIIAPSPESPYAHAEKLPVLMKPYGGPGFQQVIASQSFYWEGQWWADQGFLVVTADGRGTTGRGPAWDREIFEDMKDVTLADQVEAVNALPEAVARLNADVESRAAQPAAGDQADAENHPPALRATSRQREAIPMPDLDKVCMIGWSSGAFLSALAVLDAPNVFKAACAGAPPTDWTLYDTHYTERYLGLDPDVYYRNGIVQDAPKLERPLMLIHGFADDNVTIAHSLRLSQALMAAGRPHTFLPLTGITHMTNDETVAENLLTLQRDFLRDALA
;
A
#
# COMPACT_ATOMS: atom_id res chain seq x y z
N MET A 1 2.51 13.11 -17.48
CA MET A 1 1.99 13.81 -18.69
C MET A 1 1.20 12.82 -19.52
N LEU A 2 -0.04 13.14 -19.88
CA LEU A 2 -0.95 12.27 -20.65
C LEU A 2 -1.08 12.71 -22.10
N ALA A 3 -1.21 14.01 -22.34
CA ALA A 3 -1.32 14.57 -23.70
C ALA A 3 -0.84 16.02 -23.72
N VAL A 4 -0.39 16.46 -24.90
CA VAL A 4 0.02 17.83 -25.17
C VAL A 4 -0.74 18.31 -26.39
N THR A 5 -1.27 19.54 -26.34
CA THR A 5 -1.93 20.23 -27.44
C THR A 5 -1.26 21.59 -27.68
N ASP A 6 -1.75 22.37 -28.63
CA ASP A 6 -1.30 23.76 -28.84
C ASP A 6 -1.80 24.73 -27.75
N GLU A 7 -2.74 24.30 -26.90
CA GLU A 7 -3.37 25.11 -25.87
C GLU A 7 -2.94 24.73 -24.45
N ASP A 8 -2.73 23.41 -24.17
CA ASP A 8 -2.48 22.92 -22.83
C ASP A 8 -1.74 21.57 -22.79
N VAL A 9 -1.36 21.19 -21.57
CA VAL A 9 -0.86 19.86 -21.20
C VAL A 9 -1.86 19.17 -20.28
N LEU A 10 -2.32 17.98 -20.67
CA LEU A 10 -3.08 17.11 -19.79
C LEU A 10 -2.12 16.24 -18.96
N ALA A 11 -2.25 16.26 -17.65
CA ALA A 11 -1.36 15.55 -16.75
C ALA A 11 -2.11 14.82 -15.62
N VAL A 12 -1.50 13.74 -15.11
CA VAL A 12 -1.83 13.19 -13.80
C VAL A 12 -0.89 13.82 -12.79
N VAL A 13 -1.46 14.33 -11.71
CA VAL A 13 -0.75 14.89 -10.58
C VAL A 13 -1.20 14.19 -9.31
N GLN A 14 -0.26 13.94 -8.42
CA GLN A 14 -0.61 13.51 -7.07
C GLN A 14 -1.11 14.73 -6.30
N ARG A 15 -2.16 14.58 -5.50
CA ARG A 15 -2.53 15.62 -4.55
C ARG A 15 -1.37 15.89 -3.64
N ALA A 16 -0.85 17.10 -3.65
CA ALA A 16 0.38 17.46 -2.99
C ALA A 16 0.35 17.03 -1.51
N PRO A 17 1.39 16.35 -1.02
CA PRO A 17 1.53 16.10 0.40
C PRO A 17 1.68 17.44 1.14
N GLU A 18 1.39 17.45 2.44
CA GLU A 18 1.84 18.56 3.29
C GLU A 18 3.33 18.76 3.09
N ILE A 19 3.73 19.99 2.76
CA ILE A 19 5.13 20.30 2.54
C ILE A 19 5.86 20.11 3.88
N ALA A 20 6.89 19.29 3.87
CA ALA A 20 7.77 19.18 5.01
C ALA A 20 8.36 20.58 5.34
N PRO A 21 8.47 20.96 6.62
CA PRO A 21 8.85 22.31 7.03
C PRO A 21 10.26 22.79 6.62
N GLU A 22 11.00 22.01 5.84
CA GLU A 22 12.38 22.26 5.44
C GLU A 22 12.57 22.53 3.93
N VAL A 23 11.52 22.90 3.22
CA VAL A 23 11.66 23.30 1.81
C VAL A 23 12.29 24.71 1.78
N PRO A 24 13.37 24.92 1.01
CA PRO A 24 13.99 26.26 0.89
C PRO A 24 12.97 27.32 0.49
N ASP A 25 13.08 28.53 1.07
CA ASP A 25 12.14 29.65 0.86
C ASP A 25 11.79 29.95 -0.61
N ALA A 26 12.71 29.68 -1.53
CA ALA A 26 12.48 29.83 -2.98
C ALA A 26 11.39 28.88 -3.56
N TRP A 27 11.00 27.84 -2.81
CA TRP A 27 9.96 26.89 -3.20
C TRP A 27 8.69 27.03 -2.34
N ALA A 28 8.79 27.75 -1.22
CA ALA A 28 7.68 28.02 -0.31
C ALA A 28 6.60 28.87 -0.98
N ASP A 29 6.97 29.83 -1.83
CA ASP A 29 6.02 30.66 -2.58
C ASP A 29 5.24 29.88 -3.65
N ALA A 30 5.85 28.85 -4.24
CA ALA A 30 5.16 27.95 -5.18
C ALA A 30 4.19 26.99 -4.46
N ALA A 31 4.41 26.78 -3.17
CA ALA A 31 3.60 25.93 -2.31
C ALA A 31 2.45 26.69 -1.63
N ALA A 32 2.59 28.01 -1.50
CA ALA A 32 1.58 28.91 -0.93
C ALA A 32 0.42 29.23 -1.88
N THR A 33 0.44 28.75 -3.12
CA THR A 33 -0.77 28.75 -3.95
C THR A 33 -1.75 27.80 -3.25
N GLU A 34 -2.87 28.35 -2.75
CA GLU A 34 -4.01 27.57 -2.26
C GLU A 34 -4.22 26.38 -3.20
N SER A 35 -4.08 25.18 -2.66
CA SER A 35 -4.22 23.96 -3.46
C SER A 35 -5.54 24.02 -4.20
N VAL A 36 -5.51 23.95 -5.52
CA VAL A 36 -6.70 23.88 -6.38
C VAL A 36 -7.63 22.74 -5.95
N PHE A 37 -7.11 21.79 -5.16
CA PHE A 37 -7.79 20.57 -4.74
C PHE A 37 -8.23 20.56 -3.26
N GLY A 38 -8.02 21.63 -2.48
CA GLY A 38 -8.34 21.62 -1.04
C GLY A 38 -7.36 20.74 -0.26
N ASP A 39 -7.84 19.78 0.53
CA ASP A 39 -6.99 18.94 1.38
C ASP A 39 -5.93 18.18 0.60
N HIS A 40 -4.69 18.28 1.04
CA HIS A 40 -3.55 17.56 0.49
C HIS A 40 -3.64 16.08 0.87
N ASP A 41 -3.99 15.23 -0.09
CA ASP A 41 -4.13 13.79 0.10
C ASP A 41 -3.22 13.01 -0.84
N ALA A 42 -2.07 12.57 -0.33
CA ALA A 42 -1.10 11.78 -1.09
C ALA A 42 -1.65 10.42 -1.57
N ARG A 43 -2.82 9.97 -1.08
CA ARG A 43 -3.49 8.75 -1.53
C ARG A 43 -4.24 8.94 -2.85
N SER A 44 -4.36 10.18 -3.34
CA SER A 44 -5.15 10.51 -4.53
C SER A 44 -4.27 11.01 -5.66
N PHE A 45 -4.61 10.59 -6.88
CA PHE A 45 -4.06 11.09 -8.14
C PHE A 45 -5.17 11.72 -8.94
N ASP A 46 -4.98 12.98 -9.34
CA ASP A 46 -5.96 13.77 -10.08
C ASP A 46 -5.50 14.03 -11.52
N VAL A 47 -6.46 14.17 -12.42
CA VAL A 47 -6.22 14.66 -13.79
C VAL A 47 -6.41 16.15 -13.81
N VAL A 48 -5.41 16.86 -14.33
CA VAL A 48 -5.43 18.31 -14.51
C VAL A 48 -5.10 18.69 -15.96
N SER A 49 -5.60 19.83 -16.39
CA SER A 49 -5.14 20.55 -17.58
C SER A 49 -4.28 21.74 -17.11
N ILE A 50 -3.14 21.94 -17.74
CA ILE A 50 -2.20 23.03 -17.44
C ILE A 50 -1.98 23.84 -18.73
N ASP A 51 -2.43 25.10 -18.76
CA ASP A 51 -2.19 25.96 -19.89
C ASP A 51 -0.72 26.45 -19.95
N TYR A 52 -0.31 27.05 -21.06
CA TYR A 52 1.06 27.54 -21.22
C TYR A 52 1.37 28.81 -20.41
N ASN A 53 0.40 29.38 -19.69
CA ASN A 53 0.61 30.44 -18.70
C ASN A 53 0.78 29.88 -17.29
N GLY A 54 0.67 28.55 -17.12
CA GLY A 54 0.80 27.86 -15.83
C GLY A 54 -0.51 27.73 -15.06
N THR A 55 -1.66 28.07 -15.66
CA THR A 55 -2.97 27.89 -14.99
C THR A 55 -3.32 26.42 -14.93
N ILE A 56 -3.60 25.92 -13.72
CA ILE A 56 -4.01 24.55 -13.48
C ILE A 56 -5.52 24.47 -13.35
N THR A 57 -6.16 23.69 -14.22
CA THR A 57 -7.60 23.44 -14.19
C THR A 57 -7.87 21.98 -13.87
N PRO A 58 -8.57 21.66 -12.76
CA PRO A 58 -8.94 20.28 -12.42
C PRO A 58 -9.88 19.69 -13.48
N VAL A 59 -9.55 18.48 -13.94
CA VAL A 59 -10.44 17.63 -14.76
C VAL A 59 -11.17 16.63 -13.86
N THR A 60 -10.52 16.21 -12.77
CA THR A 60 -11.11 15.41 -11.70
C THR A 60 -11.00 16.14 -10.36
N THR A 61 -12.00 15.96 -9.50
CA THR A 61 -12.08 16.62 -8.18
C THR A 61 -12.34 15.65 -7.03
N ASP A 62 -12.93 14.50 -7.33
CA ASP A 62 -13.19 13.46 -6.32
C ASP A 62 -11.89 12.75 -5.93
N PRO A 63 -11.65 12.50 -4.62
CA PRO A 63 -10.50 11.70 -4.19
C PRO A 63 -10.51 10.31 -4.83
N GLY A 64 -9.39 9.91 -5.44
CA GLY A 64 -9.30 8.62 -6.14
C GLY A 64 -8.01 8.46 -6.92
N GLN A 65 -7.95 7.39 -7.66
CA GLN A 65 -6.84 7.04 -8.56
C GLN A 65 -7.31 7.30 -10.00
N TRP A 66 -7.05 8.50 -10.51
CA TRP A 66 -7.56 8.94 -11.79
C TRP A 66 -6.48 8.98 -12.86
N THR A 67 -6.85 8.63 -14.06
CA THR A 67 -6.06 8.80 -15.30
C THR A 67 -6.97 9.23 -16.42
N ALA A 68 -6.40 9.67 -17.54
CA ALA A 68 -7.18 10.06 -18.70
C ALA A 68 -6.44 9.79 -20.02
N SER A 69 -7.23 9.74 -21.08
CA SER A 69 -6.74 9.76 -22.46
C SER A 69 -7.47 10.86 -23.20
N ARG A 70 -6.75 11.65 -24.03
CA ARG A 70 -7.31 12.70 -24.87
C ARG A 70 -7.27 12.28 -26.34
N GLY A 71 -8.38 12.50 -27.02
CA GLY A 71 -8.50 12.36 -28.47
C GLY A 71 -9.17 13.58 -29.08
N GLU A 72 -9.38 13.58 -30.40
CA GLU A 72 -10.03 14.67 -31.14
C GLU A 72 -11.46 14.96 -30.64
N ARG A 73 -12.11 13.98 -30.04
CA ARG A 73 -13.51 14.08 -29.56
C ARG A 73 -13.61 14.24 -28.05
N GLY A 74 -12.60 14.79 -27.39
CA GLY A 74 -12.61 15.06 -25.96
C GLY A 74 -11.69 14.18 -25.14
N ILE A 75 -11.96 14.12 -23.85
CA ILE A 75 -11.16 13.41 -22.85
C ILE A 75 -11.98 12.25 -22.30
N VAL A 76 -11.38 11.07 -22.19
CA VAL A 76 -11.93 9.96 -21.42
C VAL A 76 -11.14 9.88 -20.12
N VAL A 77 -11.82 10.11 -19.01
CA VAL A 77 -11.29 9.94 -17.65
C VAL A 77 -11.68 8.56 -17.17
N SER A 78 -10.73 7.83 -16.58
CA SER A 78 -11.00 6.56 -15.90
C SER A 78 -10.31 6.51 -14.55
N GLY A 79 -10.89 5.81 -13.60
CA GLY A 79 -10.28 5.69 -12.27
C GLY A 79 -11.10 4.87 -11.30
N ARG A 80 -10.59 4.82 -10.07
CA ARG A 80 -11.19 4.15 -8.93
C ARG A 80 -11.11 5.04 -7.70
N ASP A 81 -12.11 4.90 -6.84
CA ASP A 81 -12.19 5.59 -5.56
C ASP A 81 -12.56 4.61 -4.42
N MET A 82 -12.73 5.15 -3.20
CA MET A 82 -13.16 4.34 -2.05
C MET A 82 -14.67 4.06 -2.02
N ARG A 83 -15.47 4.69 -2.90
CA ARG A 83 -16.94 4.59 -2.90
C ARG A 83 -17.46 3.52 -3.86
N SER A 84 -16.65 3.16 -4.86
CA SER A 84 -17.07 2.26 -5.92
C SER A 84 -16.15 1.04 -6.02
N ALA A 85 -16.76 -0.15 -6.05
CA ALA A 85 -16.06 -1.39 -6.32
C ALA A 85 -15.55 -1.46 -7.77
N ARG A 86 -16.28 -0.82 -8.72
CA ARG A 86 -15.93 -0.80 -10.14
C ARG A 86 -15.08 0.41 -10.50
N ALA A 87 -14.24 0.23 -11.50
CA ALA A 87 -13.63 1.37 -12.19
C ALA A 87 -14.73 2.26 -12.79
N GLN A 88 -14.59 3.55 -12.59
CA GLN A 88 -15.47 4.56 -13.16
C GLN A 88 -14.85 5.09 -14.45
N MET A 89 -15.68 5.42 -15.44
CA MET A 89 -15.24 5.98 -16.69
C MET A 89 -16.20 7.07 -17.17
N ARG A 90 -15.65 8.21 -17.59
CA ARG A 90 -16.43 9.35 -18.07
C ARG A 90 -15.82 9.91 -19.36
N HIS A 91 -16.65 10.22 -20.32
CA HIS A 91 -16.26 10.98 -21.50
C HIS A 91 -16.63 12.46 -21.29
N ILE A 92 -15.68 13.36 -21.51
CA ILE A 92 -15.80 14.81 -21.31
C ILE A 92 -15.54 15.49 -22.65
N LEU A 93 -16.50 16.33 -23.09
CA LEU A 93 -16.40 17.16 -24.29
C LEU A 93 -16.87 18.59 -23.95
N GLY A 94 -15.94 19.53 -23.81
CA GLY A 94 -16.22 20.85 -23.28
C GLY A 94 -16.82 20.77 -21.88
N GLU A 95 -18.00 21.37 -21.68
CA GLU A 95 -18.75 21.33 -20.42
C GLU A 95 -19.64 20.07 -20.28
N GLN A 96 -19.74 19.25 -21.30
CA GLN A 96 -20.56 18.03 -21.27
C GLN A 96 -19.77 16.85 -20.72
N SER A 97 -20.39 16.06 -19.85
CA SER A 97 -19.84 14.82 -19.33
C SER A 97 -20.86 13.69 -19.43
N ALA A 98 -20.43 12.53 -19.90
CA ALA A 98 -21.24 11.33 -19.99
C ALA A 98 -20.52 10.14 -19.35
N THR A 99 -21.24 9.40 -18.49
CA THR A 99 -20.71 8.17 -17.88
C THR A 99 -20.70 7.05 -18.90
N ILE A 100 -19.57 6.32 -18.94
CA ILE A 100 -19.44 5.05 -19.67
C ILE A 100 -19.68 3.95 -18.66
N ALA A 101 -20.74 3.17 -18.83
CA ALA A 101 -21.14 2.14 -17.89
C ALA A 101 -20.11 1.00 -17.86
N SER A 102 -19.74 0.54 -16.66
CA SER A 102 -18.93 -0.64 -16.44
C SER A 102 -19.80 -1.89 -16.38
N THR A 103 -19.38 -2.96 -17.05
CA THR A 103 -20.01 -4.29 -17.00
C THR A 103 -19.21 -5.26 -16.13
N ALA A 104 -18.16 -4.80 -15.45
CA ALA A 104 -17.35 -5.64 -14.57
C ALA A 104 -18.20 -6.18 -13.40
N ALA A 105 -17.89 -7.39 -12.94
CA ALA A 105 -18.48 -7.93 -11.72
C ALA A 105 -18.07 -7.10 -10.50
N GLU A 106 -18.89 -7.14 -9.46
CA GLU A 106 -18.56 -6.57 -8.15
C GLU A 106 -18.25 -7.71 -7.16
N PRO A 107 -17.35 -7.47 -6.19
CA PRO A 107 -16.98 -8.51 -5.23
C PRO A 107 -18.11 -8.84 -4.22
N GLY A 108 -19.13 -7.99 -4.14
CA GLY A 108 -20.28 -8.17 -3.23
C GLY A 108 -20.01 -7.73 -1.78
N PHE A 109 -18.85 -7.15 -1.49
CA PHE A 109 -18.51 -6.60 -0.18
C PHE A 109 -17.76 -5.28 -0.31
N THR A 110 -17.72 -4.51 0.78
CA THR A 110 -16.92 -3.30 0.91
C THR A 110 -15.85 -3.52 1.98
N PRO A 111 -14.57 -3.29 1.69
CA PRO A 111 -13.50 -3.43 2.68
C PRO A 111 -13.67 -2.51 3.89
N ASN A 112 -13.43 -3.04 5.09
CA ASN A 112 -13.47 -2.29 6.34
C ASN A 112 -12.10 -1.63 6.59
N VAL A 113 -11.81 -0.57 5.84
CA VAL A 113 -10.51 0.14 5.84
C VAL A 113 -10.59 1.43 6.63
N THR A 114 -9.60 1.63 7.49
CA THR A 114 -9.34 2.88 8.19
C THR A 114 -7.99 3.42 7.80
N PHE A 115 -7.93 4.67 7.37
CA PHE A 115 -6.66 5.35 7.09
C PHE A 115 -6.19 6.16 8.30
N THR A 116 -4.89 6.14 8.55
CA THR A 116 -4.23 6.93 9.60
C THR A 116 -2.77 7.20 9.22
N ARG A 117 -2.07 7.95 10.07
CA ARG A 117 -0.62 8.14 9.99
C ARG A 117 0.00 7.60 11.27
N LEU A 118 1.11 6.87 11.14
CA LEU A 118 1.78 6.20 12.26
C LEU A 118 3.19 6.77 12.47
N GLY A 119 3.60 6.81 13.72
CA GLY A 119 4.96 7.11 14.15
C GLY A 119 5.42 8.55 13.92
N GLU A 120 6.70 8.78 14.14
CA GLU A 120 7.35 10.08 13.98
C GLU A 120 7.41 10.52 12.51
N HIS A 121 7.63 9.55 11.61
CA HIS A 121 7.66 9.79 10.16
C HIS A 121 6.27 9.97 9.54
N GLN A 122 5.19 9.91 10.34
CA GLN A 122 3.82 10.08 9.87
C GLN A 122 3.52 9.16 8.67
N LEU A 123 3.84 7.87 8.83
CA LEU A 123 3.71 6.85 7.80
C LEU A 123 2.25 6.71 7.38
N TYR A 124 1.95 6.94 6.12
CA TYR A 124 0.60 6.71 5.59
C TYR A 124 0.24 5.24 5.75
N THR A 125 -0.89 4.98 6.40
CA THR A 125 -1.25 3.62 6.81
C THR A 125 -2.71 3.33 6.55
N ALA A 126 -2.98 2.15 5.99
CA ALA A 126 -4.30 1.54 5.91
C ALA A 126 -4.39 0.39 6.92
N ILE A 127 -5.38 0.44 7.80
CA ILE A 127 -5.73 -0.61 8.75
C ILE A 127 -7.02 -1.26 8.26
N ILE A 128 -7.01 -2.57 8.05
CA ILE A 128 -8.17 -3.33 7.60
C ILE A 128 -8.58 -4.26 8.73
N ALA A 129 -9.76 -4.02 9.27
CA ALA A 129 -10.38 -4.83 10.32
C ALA A 129 -11.32 -5.88 9.72
N PRO A 130 -11.65 -6.96 10.45
CA PRO A 130 -12.65 -7.93 10.01
C PRO A 130 -13.96 -7.27 9.59
N SER A 131 -14.62 -7.86 8.60
CA SER A 131 -15.97 -7.43 8.20
C SER A 131 -16.99 -7.72 9.30
N PRO A 132 -18.14 -7.03 9.32
CA PRO A 132 -19.20 -7.28 10.30
C PRO A 132 -19.73 -8.72 10.28
N GLU A 133 -19.62 -9.39 9.13
CA GLU A 133 -20.05 -10.80 8.93
C GLU A 133 -18.98 -11.81 9.34
N SER A 134 -17.76 -11.35 9.64
CA SER A 134 -16.65 -12.20 10.05
C SER A 134 -16.88 -12.80 11.45
N PRO A 135 -16.47 -14.04 11.71
CA PRO A 135 -16.46 -14.59 13.08
C PRO A 135 -15.53 -13.83 14.03
N TYR A 136 -14.67 -12.98 13.49
CA TYR A 136 -13.71 -12.14 14.24
C TYR A 136 -14.17 -10.68 14.38
N ALA A 137 -15.37 -10.31 13.91
CA ALA A 137 -15.88 -8.94 13.93
C ALA A 137 -15.85 -8.29 15.33
N HIS A 138 -16.08 -9.08 16.37
CA HIS A 138 -16.13 -8.60 17.74
C HIS A 138 -14.92 -9.02 18.60
N ALA A 139 -13.81 -9.39 17.96
CA ALA A 139 -12.60 -9.72 18.68
C ALA A 139 -12.03 -8.47 19.38
N GLU A 140 -11.69 -8.58 20.66
CA GLU A 140 -11.08 -7.47 21.41
C GLU A 140 -9.64 -7.21 20.94
N LYS A 141 -8.92 -8.26 20.56
CA LYS A 141 -7.51 -8.23 20.18
C LYS A 141 -7.23 -9.23 19.06
N LEU A 142 -6.44 -8.84 18.05
CA LEU A 142 -6.09 -9.70 16.92
C LEU A 142 -4.58 -9.68 16.65
N PRO A 143 -4.02 -10.82 16.16
CA PRO A 143 -2.70 -10.86 15.55
C PRO A 143 -2.59 -9.80 14.45
N VAL A 144 -1.41 -9.19 14.32
CA VAL A 144 -1.15 -8.18 13.28
C VAL A 144 -0.52 -8.85 12.07
N LEU A 145 -1.07 -8.58 10.89
CA LEU A 145 -0.50 -8.96 9.61
C LEU A 145 -0.03 -7.70 8.87
N MET A 146 1.28 -7.44 8.91
CA MET A 146 1.87 -6.40 8.09
C MET A 146 1.93 -6.85 6.63
N LYS A 147 1.45 -6.00 5.72
CA LYS A 147 1.40 -6.28 4.27
C LYS A 147 1.95 -5.09 3.47
N PRO A 148 3.20 -4.69 3.70
CA PRO A 148 3.82 -3.59 2.96
C PRO A 148 4.30 -4.04 1.58
N TYR A 149 4.47 -3.09 0.67
CA TYR A 149 5.31 -3.25 -0.50
C TYR A 149 6.74 -2.72 -0.24
N GLY A 150 6.83 -1.49 0.28
CA GLY A 150 8.07 -0.86 0.74
C GLY A 150 9.12 -0.61 -0.35
N GLY A 151 8.83 -0.97 -1.59
CA GLY A 151 9.74 -0.75 -2.71
C GLY A 151 9.61 0.66 -3.28
N PRO A 152 10.74 1.23 -3.77
CA PRO A 152 10.72 2.55 -4.39
C PRO A 152 9.87 2.59 -5.67
N GLY A 153 9.31 3.78 -5.91
CA GLY A 153 8.50 4.02 -7.09
C GLY A 153 7.06 3.48 -7.03
N PHE A 154 6.64 2.95 -5.90
CA PHE A 154 5.30 2.41 -5.69
C PHE A 154 4.73 2.82 -4.33
N GLN A 155 3.39 2.85 -4.24
CA GLN A 155 2.63 3.23 -3.06
C GLN A 155 1.43 2.28 -2.92
N GLN A 156 1.15 1.82 -1.70
CA GLN A 156 0.02 0.93 -1.41
C GLN A 156 -1.14 1.61 -0.70
N VAL A 157 -0.88 2.66 0.04
CA VAL A 157 -1.93 3.40 0.76
C VAL A 157 -2.54 4.42 -0.19
N ILE A 158 -3.53 3.99 -0.95
CA ILE A 158 -4.18 4.75 -2.02
C ILE A 158 -5.70 4.80 -1.85
N ALA A 159 -6.34 5.84 -2.41
CA ALA A 159 -7.78 6.01 -2.36
C ALA A 159 -8.48 5.16 -3.44
N SER A 160 -8.41 3.82 -3.30
CA SER A 160 -9.04 2.86 -4.21
C SER A 160 -9.56 1.65 -3.44
N GLN A 161 -10.88 1.47 -3.40
CA GLN A 161 -11.53 0.38 -2.67
C GLN A 161 -11.02 -1.00 -3.10
N SER A 162 -10.88 -1.23 -4.41
CA SER A 162 -10.48 -2.53 -4.95
C SER A 162 -9.07 -2.96 -4.53
N PHE A 163 -8.24 -2.03 -4.09
CA PHE A 163 -6.88 -2.32 -3.66
C PHE A 163 -6.83 -3.07 -2.33
N TYR A 164 -7.93 -3.02 -1.55
CA TYR A 164 -8.00 -3.62 -0.22
C TYR A 164 -8.83 -4.92 -0.16
N TRP A 165 -9.26 -5.48 -1.29
CA TRP A 165 -10.08 -6.70 -1.31
C TRP A 165 -9.33 -7.92 -0.74
N GLU A 166 -8.08 -8.12 -1.13
CA GLU A 166 -7.25 -9.18 -0.57
C GLU A 166 -6.98 -8.94 0.93
N GLY A 167 -6.70 -7.70 1.32
CA GLY A 167 -6.54 -7.32 2.72
C GLY A 167 -7.77 -7.63 3.56
N GLN A 168 -8.98 -7.44 3.00
CA GLN A 168 -10.22 -7.82 3.68
C GLN A 168 -10.34 -9.34 3.87
N TRP A 169 -9.96 -10.13 2.84
CA TRP A 169 -9.92 -11.57 2.99
C TRP A 169 -9.02 -12.00 4.17
N TRP A 170 -7.83 -11.40 4.26
CA TRP A 170 -6.91 -11.66 5.38
C TRP A 170 -7.49 -11.23 6.73
N ALA A 171 -8.17 -10.09 6.79
CA ALA A 171 -8.80 -9.62 8.01
C ALA A 171 -9.90 -10.59 8.48
N ASP A 172 -10.70 -11.10 7.54
CA ASP A 172 -11.74 -12.09 7.83
C ASP A 172 -11.18 -13.48 8.18
N GLN A 173 -9.87 -13.70 8.00
CA GLN A 173 -9.15 -14.85 8.54
C GLN A 173 -8.66 -14.63 9.99
N GLY A 174 -8.99 -13.53 10.65
CA GLY A 174 -8.66 -13.27 12.06
C GLY A 174 -7.35 -12.51 12.27
N PHE A 175 -6.97 -11.66 11.34
CA PHE A 175 -5.85 -10.74 11.46
C PHE A 175 -6.31 -9.28 11.49
N LEU A 176 -5.59 -8.43 12.18
CA LEU A 176 -5.61 -7.00 11.93
C LEU A 176 -4.57 -6.73 10.83
N VAL A 177 -5.05 -6.41 9.62
CA VAL A 177 -4.15 -6.21 8.47
C VAL A 177 -3.70 -4.77 8.41
N VAL A 178 -2.40 -4.55 8.26
CA VAL A 178 -1.80 -3.22 8.25
C VAL A 178 -0.88 -3.07 7.05
N THR A 179 -1.13 -2.05 6.26
CA THR A 179 -0.24 -1.63 5.18
C THR A 179 0.28 -0.24 5.52
N ALA A 180 1.59 -0.09 5.65
CA ALA A 180 2.24 1.19 5.90
C ALA A 180 3.25 1.52 4.79
N ASP A 181 3.08 2.70 4.17
CA ASP A 181 4.00 3.23 3.17
C ASP A 181 5.14 3.98 3.88
N GLY A 182 6.33 3.39 3.86
CA GLY A 182 7.54 3.94 4.43
C GLY A 182 8.31 4.83 3.46
N ARG A 183 9.49 5.28 3.89
CA ARG A 183 10.42 6.07 3.07
C ARG A 183 10.80 5.31 1.80
N GLY A 184 10.98 6.04 0.71
CA GLY A 184 11.20 5.50 -0.63
C GLY A 184 9.92 5.23 -1.43
N THR A 185 8.76 5.11 -0.78
CA THR A 185 7.46 5.01 -1.48
C THR A 185 7.07 6.34 -2.11
N THR A 186 6.32 6.29 -3.22
CA THR A 186 5.89 7.52 -3.91
C THR A 186 4.84 8.31 -3.11
N GLY A 187 4.67 9.58 -3.48
CA GLY A 187 3.55 10.38 -3.00
C GLY A 187 3.87 11.43 -1.96
N ARG A 188 5.10 11.44 -1.43
CA ARG A 188 5.52 12.42 -0.42
C ARG A 188 6.67 13.31 -0.90
N GLY A 189 6.89 13.31 -2.21
CA GLY A 189 7.87 14.14 -2.88
C GLY A 189 9.28 13.55 -2.96
N PRO A 190 10.17 14.20 -3.76
CA PRO A 190 11.47 13.62 -4.11
C PRO A 190 12.46 13.46 -2.95
N ALA A 191 12.31 14.23 -1.86
CA ALA A 191 13.14 14.06 -0.67
C ALA A 191 12.83 12.73 0.01
N TRP A 192 11.54 12.45 0.22
CA TRP A 192 11.05 11.19 0.77
C TRP A 192 11.45 9.97 -0.07
N ASP A 193 11.32 10.08 -1.40
CA ASP A 193 11.69 9.02 -2.33
C ASP A 193 13.18 8.69 -2.26
N ARG A 194 14.05 9.68 -1.97
CA ARG A 194 15.50 9.52 -1.91
C ARG A 194 16.06 9.08 -0.56
N GLU A 195 15.26 9.07 0.50
CA GLU A 195 15.71 8.63 1.83
C GLU A 195 16.28 7.21 1.85
N ILE A 196 15.92 6.38 0.88
CA ILE A 196 16.41 5.00 0.72
C ILE A 196 17.61 4.87 -0.23
N PHE A 197 18.17 6.00 -0.74
CA PHE A 197 19.31 5.91 -1.65
C PHE A 197 20.51 5.27 -0.95
N GLU A 198 21.05 4.22 -1.54
CA GLU A 198 22.10 3.35 -1.01
C GLU A 198 21.74 2.58 0.28
N ASP A 199 20.49 2.70 0.78
CA ASP A 199 20.01 2.02 1.98
C ASP A 199 18.53 1.60 1.86
N MET A 200 18.25 0.68 0.95
CA MET A 200 16.90 0.10 0.79
C MET A 200 16.55 -0.93 1.88
N LYS A 201 17.52 -1.35 2.68
CA LYS A 201 17.37 -2.41 3.67
C LYS A 201 16.96 -1.85 5.04
N ASP A 202 17.84 -1.09 5.67
CA ASP A 202 17.66 -0.69 7.06
C ASP A 202 16.57 0.36 7.21
N VAL A 203 16.51 1.35 6.31
CA VAL A 203 15.49 2.41 6.33
C VAL A 203 14.08 1.82 6.17
N THR A 204 13.87 0.94 5.20
CA THR A 204 12.53 0.40 4.94
C THR A 204 12.04 -0.52 6.05
N LEU A 205 12.93 -1.31 6.67
CA LEU A 205 12.57 -2.14 7.83
C LEU A 205 12.29 -1.28 9.07
N ALA A 206 13.09 -0.24 9.32
CA ALA A 206 12.89 0.66 10.45
C ALA A 206 11.48 1.29 10.42
N ASP A 207 11.01 1.71 9.24
CA ASP A 207 9.67 2.27 9.07
C ASP A 207 8.57 1.25 9.39
N GLN A 208 8.74 -0.03 9.02
CA GLN A 208 7.76 -1.06 9.38
C GLN A 208 7.77 -1.36 10.89
N VAL A 209 8.92 -1.36 11.53
CA VAL A 209 9.03 -1.48 12.99
C VAL A 209 8.38 -0.28 13.69
N GLU A 210 8.61 0.92 13.21
CA GLU A 210 7.97 2.14 13.71
C GLU A 210 6.44 2.05 13.59
N ALA A 211 5.93 1.62 12.43
CA ALA A 211 4.49 1.44 12.22
C ALA A 211 3.89 0.46 13.23
N VAL A 212 4.52 -0.71 13.45
CA VAL A 212 4.05 -1.69 14.44
C VAL A 212 4.04 -1.10 15.85
N ASN A 213 5.09 -0.41 16.26
CA ASN A 213 5.20 0.16 17.60
C ASN A 213 4.18 1.28 17.86
N ALA A 214 3.83 2.07 16.85
CA ALA A 214 2.86 3.17 16.95
C ALA A 214 1.40 2.70 16.83
N LEU A 215 1.16 1.47 16.38
CA LEU A 215 -0.18 0.95 16.06
C LEU A 215 -1.14 0.93 17.27
N PRO A 216 -0.74 0.48 18.49
CA PRO A 216 -1.67 0.42 19.63
C PRO A 216 -2.25 1.78 20.03
N GLU A 217 -1.42 2.81 20.08
CA GLU A 217 -1.85 4.17 20.42
C GLU A 217 -2.78 4.73 19.32
N ALA A 218 -2.44 4.50 18.06
CA ALA A 218 -3.27 4.95 16.95
C ALA A 218 -4.65 4.27 16.95
N VAL A 219 -4.72 2.97 17.17
CA VAL A 219 -6.00 2.24 17.27
C VAL A 219 -6.81 2.72 18.46
N ALA A 220 -6.19 2.91 19.63
CA ALA A 220 -6.89 3.43 20.81
C ALA A 220 -7.48 4.83 20.57
N ARG A 221 -6.72 5.73 19.92
CA ARG A 221 -7.20 7.07 19.53
C ARG A 221 -8.36 6.99 18.52
N LEU A 222 -8.26 6.15 17.50
CA LEU A 222 -9.32 5.97 16.51
C LEU A 222 -10.61 5.43 17.13
N ASN A 223 -10.51 4.51 18.09
CA ASN A 223 -11.68 3.98 18.82
C ASN A 223 -12.31 5.04 19.73
N ALA A 224 -11.52 5.84 20.44
CA ALA A 224 -12.02 6.95 21.24
C ALA A 224 -12.79 8.00 20.41
N ASP A 225 -12.33 8.28 19.19
CA ASP A 225 -13.03 9.16 18.25
C ASP A 225 -14.40 8.59 17.84
N VAL A 226 -14.49 7.26 17.63
CA VAL A 226 -15.76 6.56 17.33
C VAL A 226 -16.73 6.69 18.51
N GLU A 227 -16.29 6.40 19.74
CA GLU A 227 -17.10 6.51 20.96
C GLU A 227 -17.59 7.94 21.19
N SER A 228 -16.72 8.93 21.01
CA SER A 228 -17.04 10.34 21.16
C SER A 228 -18.13 10.78 20.19
N ARG A 229 -18.08 10.35 18.92
CA ARG A 229 -19.12 10.64 17.93
C ARG A 229 -20.44 9.94 18.24
N ALA A 230 -20.39 8.69 18.71
CA ALA A 230 -21.58 7.93 19.09
C ALA A 230 -22.30 8.54 20.31
N ALA A 231 -21.55 9.21 21.20
CA ALA A 231 -22.10 9.87 22.40
C ALA A 231 -22.72 11.26 22.11
N GLN A 232 -22.49 11.86 20.94
CA GLN A 232 -23.10 13.13 20.54
C GLN A 232 -24.52 12.89 20.02
N PRO A 233 -25.57 13.54 20.59
CA PRO A 233 -26.92 13.40 20.04
C PRO A 233 -26.98 13.94 18.61
N ALA A 234 -27.75 13.28 17.76
CA ALA A 234 -27.92 13.52 16.32
C ALA A 234 -28.52 14.90 15.96
N ALA A 235 -28.03 15.98 16.56
CA ALA A 235 -28.50 17.35 16.34
C ALA A 235 -28.01 17.98 15.03
N GLY A 236 -27.16 17.30 14.27
CA GLY A 236 -26.57 17.81 13.00
C GLY A 236 -27.14 17.22 11.72
N ASP A 237 -27.84 16.09 11.77
CA ASP A 237 -28.25 15.36 10.56
C ASP A 237 -29.31 16.06 9.71
N GLN A 238 -30.04 17.07 10.24
CA GLN A 238 -31.05 17.78 9.46
C GLN A 238 -30.47 18.89 8.57
N ALA A 239 -29.37 19.53 8.98
CA ALA A 239 -28.74 20.59 8.19
C ALA A 239 -27.86 20.04 7.06
N ASP A 240 -27.20 18.88 7.28
CA ASP A 240 -26.43 18.17 6.25
C ASP A 240 -27.34 17.40 5.25
N ALA A 241 -28.58 17.12 5.64
CA ALA A 241 -29.54 16.39 4.83
C ALA A 241 -30.00 17.16 3.58
N GLU A 242 -29.95 18.48 3.61
CA GLU A 242 -30.38 19.33 2.49
C GLU A 242 -29.26 19.65 1.48
N ASN A 243 -27.98 19.54 1.89
CA ASN A 243 -26.84 19.97 1.08
C ASN A 243 -25.98 18.85 0.46
N HIS A 244 -26.23 17.57 0.79
CA HIS A 244 -25.43 16.47 0.24
C HIS A 244 -26.30 15.40 -0.43
N PRO A 245 -25.91 14.91 -1.64
CA PRO A 245 -26.64 13.84 -2.32
C PRO A 245 -26.64 12.53 -1.50
N PRO A 246 -27.68 11.68 -1.63
CA PRO A 246 -27.87 10.44 -0.86
C PRO A 246 -26.68 9.47 -0.87
N ALA A 247 -25.84 9.53 -1.91
CA ALA A 247 -24.64 8.70 -2.05
C ALA A 247 -23.54 9.01 -1.00
N LEU A 248 -23.51 10.23 -0.44
CA LEU A 248 -22.57 10.60 0.61
C LEU A 248 -23.02 10.14 2.02
N ARG A 249 -24.32 9.83 2.17
CA ARG A 249 -24.88 9.30 3.42
C ARG A 249 -24.51 7.83 3.68
N ALA A 250 -24.17 7.07 2.65
CA ALA A 250 -23.83 5.65 2.77
C ALA A 250 -22.43 5.39 3.34
N THR A 251 -21.56 6.40 3.42
CA THR A 251 -20.20 6.28 3.96
C THR A 251 -20.08 6.60 5.43
N SER A 252 -21.14 7.12 6.07
CA SER A 252 -21.23 7.28 7.54
C SER A 252 -21.87 6.06 8.21
N ARG A 253 -21.61 4.83 7.74
CA ARG A 253 -21.84 3.66 8.59
C ARG A 253 -21.12 3.90 9.89
N GLN A 254 -21.84 3.72 11.02
CA GLN A 254 -21.22 3.74 12.34
C GLN A 254 -19.99 2.85 12.27
N ARG A 255 -18.81 3.47 12.34
CA ARG A 255 -17.56 2.73 12.31
C ARG A 255 -17.55 1.87 13.56
N GLU A 256 -17.41 0.56 13.42
CA GLU A 256 -17.19 -0.32 14.55
C GLU A 256 -15.79 -0.09 15.13
N ALA A 257 -15.62 -0.38 16.43
CA ALA A 257 -14.30 -0.30 17.04
C ALA A 257 -13.33 -1.25 16.35
N ILE A 258 -12.12 -0.78 16.12
CA ILE A 258 -11.03 -1.59 15.55
C ILE A 258 -10.49 -2.50 16.66
N PRO A 259 -10.34 -3.82 16.45
CA PRO A 259 -9.68 -4.70 17.41
C PRO A 259 -8.28 -4.20 17.78
N MET A 260 -7.91 -4.30 19.06
CA MET A 260 -6.56 -3.93 19.48
C MET A 260 -5.51 -4.84 18.87
N PRO A 261 -4.33 -4.31 18.45
CA PRO A 261 -3.27 -5.12 17.89
C PRO A 261 -2.59 -5.99 18.97
N ASP A 262 -2.36 -7.26 18.65
CA ASP A 262 -1.53 -8.18 19.45
C ASP A 262 -0.07 -8.10 19.01
N LEU A 263 0.74 -7.29 19.68
CA LEU A 263 2.15 -7.12 19.33
C LEU A 263 3.02 -8.34 19.68
N ASP A 264 2.51 -9.30 20.42
CA ASP A 264 3.19 -10.58 20.62
C ASP A 264 3.01 -11.53 19.43
N LYS A 265 2.08 -11.20 18.50
CA LYS A 265 1.68 -11.99 17.34
C LYS A 265 1.68 -11.16 16.06
N VAL A 266 2.85 -10.60 15.71
CA VAL A 266 3.02 -9.82 14.48
C VAL A 266 3.68 -10.67 13.40
N CYS A 267 3.04 -10.76 12.23
CA CYS A 267 3.57 -11.42 11.04
C CYS A 267 3.75 -10.42 9.90
N MET A 268 4.53 -10.79 8.90
CA MET A 268 4.64 -10.01 7.67
C MET A 268 4.48 -10.89 6.43
N ILE A 269 3.72 -10.41 5.46
CA ILE A 269 3.63 -11.02 4.13
C ILE A 269 3.89 -9.99 3.05
N GLY A 270 4.43 -10.45 1.94
CA GLY A 270 4.61 -9.59 0.78
C GLY A 270 5.05 -10.35 -0.45
N TRP A 271 5.00 -9.64 -1.58
CA TRP A 271 5.44 -10.13 -2.87
C TRP A 271 6.48 -9.17 -3.45
N SER A 272 7.49 -9.68 -4.18
CA SER A 272 8.54 -8.85 -4.78
C SER A 272 9.27 -8.01 -3.71
N SER A 273 9.30 -6.69 -3.80
CA SER A 273 9.87 -5.80 -2.75
C SER A 273 9.23 -6.04 -1.37
N GLY A 274 7.93 -6.29 -1.31
CA GLY A 274 7.26 -6.65 -0.05
C GLY A 274 7.74 -7.98 0.52
N ALA A 275 8.16 -8.91 -0.33
CA ALA A 275 8.76 -10.17 0.09
C ALA A 275 10.19 -9.99 0.59
N PHE A 276 10.96 -9.09 0.00
CA PHE A 276 12.26 -8.69 0.54
C PHE A 276 12.10 -8.19 1.98
N LEU A 277 11.16 -7.26 2.22
CA LEU A 277 10.84 -6.79 3.57
C LEU A 277 10.35 -7.91 4.48
N SER A 278 9.51 -8.82 3.98
CA SER A 278 8.97 -9.92 4.79
C SER A 278 10.08 -10.88 5.25
N ALA A 279 11.00 -11.25 4.37
CA ALA A 279 12.16 -12.06 4.73
C ALA A 279 13.10 -11.30 5.69
N LEU A 280 13.39 -10.03 5.39
CA LEU A 280 14.21 -9.16 6.22
C LEU A 280 13.65 -8.99 7.64
N ALA A 281 12.32 -8.86 7.78
CA ALA A 281 11.65 -8.68 9.06
C ALA A 281 11.98 -9.81 10.06
N VAL A 282 12.00 -11.05 9.61
CA VAL A 282 12.32 -12.21 10.48
C VAL A 282 13.83 -12.48 10.61
N LEU A 283 14.65 -11.86 9.75
CA LEU A 283 16.11 -11.92 9.85
C LEU A 283 16.65 -10.86 10.83
N ASP A 284 16.23 -9.61 10.67
CA ASP A 284 16.83 -8.47 11.37
C ASP A 284 15.95 -7.88 12.50
N ALA A 285 14.65 -8.19 12.54
CA ALA A 285 13.73 -7.76 13.60
C ALA A 285 12.91 -8.92 14.21
N PRO A 286 13.54 -10.08 14.62
CA PRO A 286 12.81 -11.26 15.11
C PRO A 286 12.09 -11.03 16.45
N ASN A 287 12.44 -9.97 17.18
CA ASN A 287 11.74 -9.57 18.40
C ASN A 287 10.36 -8.99 18.11
N VAL A 288 10.19 -8.33 16.97
CA VAL A 288 8.93 -7.74 16.52
C VAL A 288 8.15 -8.76 15.71
N PHE A 289 8.73 -9.31 14.65
CA PHE A 289 8.05 -10.20 13.70
C PHE A 289 8.25 -11.68 14.09
N LYS A 290 7.14 -12.40 14.21
CA LYS A 290 7.13 -13.79 14.68
C LYS A 290 7.13 -14.82 13.55
N ALA A 291 6.69 -14.45 12.35
CA ALA A 291 6.71 -15.27 11.15
C ALA A 291 6.61 -14.40 9.89
N ALA A 292 7.04 -14.94 8.76
CA ALA A 292 6.88 -14.27 7.48
C ALA A 292 6.64 -15.24 6.31
N CYS A 293 5.84 -14.76 5.32
CA CYS A 293 5.76 -15.37 3.99
C CYS A 293 6.31 -14.39 2.95
N ALA A 294 7.30 -14.82 2.20
CA ALA A 294 8.03 -14.01 1.23
C ALA A 294 7.87 -14.59 -0.19
N GLY A 295 7.04 -13.95 -1.02
CA GLY A 295 6.77 -14.35 -2.40
C GLY A 295 7.68 -13.62 -3.40
N ALA A 296 8.52 -14.36 -4.11
CA ALA A 296 9.48 -13.85 -5.10
C ALA A 296 10.40 -12.72 -4.56
N PRO A 297 11.10 -12.89 -3.41
CA PRO A 297 11.93 -11.85 -2.82
C PRO A 297 13.20 -11.57 -3.63
N PRO A 298 13.54 -10.31 -3.95
CA PRO A 298 14.85 -9.94 -4.51
C PRO A 298 15.92 -9.92 -3.39
N THR A 299 16.57 -11.05 -3.12
CA THR A 299 17.45 -11.26 -1.98
C THR A 299 18.90 -10.82 -2.19
N ASP A 300 19.30 -10.68 -3.44
CA ASP A 300 20.65 -10.33 -3.88
C ASP A 300 20.59 -9.37 -5.06
N TRP A 301 20.90 -8.12 -4.81
CA TRP A 301 20.74 -7.04 -5.80
C TRP A 301 21.66 -7.17 -7.03
N THR A 302 22.68 -8.02 -6.97
CA THR A 302 23.50 -8.34 -8.16
C THR A 302 22.79 -9.21 -9.20
N LEU A 303 21.64 -9.79 -8.84
CA LEU A 303 20.79 -10.61 -9.71
C LEU A 303 19.61 -9.83 -10.32
N TYR A 304 19.40 -8.60 -9.91
CA TYR A 304 18.28 -7.79 -10.38
C TYR A 304 18.72 -6.90 -11.57
N ASP A 305 17.75 -6.30 -12.29
CA ASP A 305 18.10 -5.47 -13.43
C ASP A 305 18.89 -4.22 -13.02
N THR A 306 19.84 -3.84 -13.89
CA THR A 306 20.79 -2.75 -13.62
C THR A 306 20.12 -1.39 -13.60
N HIS A 307 19.09 -1.16 -14.44
CA HIS A 307 18.40 0.12 -14.48
C HIS A 307 17.74 0.47 -13.14
N TYR A 308 17.10 -0.51 -12.50
CA TYR A 308 16.49 -0.32 -11.17
C TYR A 308 17.55 -0.24 -10.06
N THR A 309 18.45 -1.22 -10.00
CA THR A 309 19.44 -1.29 -8.92
C THR A 309 20.42 -0.12 -8.93
N GLU A 310 20.96 0.26 -10.07
CA GLU A 310 21.88 1.41 -10.18
C GLU A 310 21.21 2.74 -9.79
N ARG A 311 19.91 2.88 -10.08
CA ARG A 311 19.13 4.07 -9.72
C ARG A 311 19.04 4.26 -8.20
N TYR A 312 18.87 3.19 -7.44
CA TYR A 312 18.62 3.24 -6.00
C TYR A 312 19.83 2.90 -5.14
N LEU A 313 20.76 2.10 -5.65
CA LEU A 313 21.95 1.65 -4.92
C LEU A 313 23.27 2.18 -5.50
N GLY A 314 23.23 2.96 -6.59
CA GLY A 314 24.44 3.47 -7.24
C GLY A 314 25.26 2.35 -7.92
N LEU A 315 26.59 2.55 -7.98
CA LEU A 315 27.51 1.66 -8.71
C LEU A 315 28.50 0.92 -7.82
N ASP A 316 28.46 1.15 -6.51
CA ASP A 316 29.39 0.54 -5.57
C ASP A 316 28.96 -0.88 -5.20
N PRO A 317 29.75 -1.92 -5.50
CA PRO A 317 29.43 -3.32 -5.17
C PRO A 317 29.21 -3.56 -3.67
N ASP A 318 29.89 -2.80 -2.80
CA ASP A 318 29.73 -2.94 -1.34
C ASP A 318 28.34 -2.47 -0.89
N VAL A 319 27.73 -1.51 -1.59
CA VAL A 319 26.33 -1.09 -1.37
C VAL A 319 25.37 -2.21 -1.74
N TYR A 320 25.58 -2.89 -2.86
CA TYR A 320 24.77 -4.04 -3.25
C TYR A 320 24.82 -5.15 -2.22
N TYR A 321 26.05 -5.47 -1.75
CA TYR A 321 26.23 -6.52 -0.76
C TYR A 321 25.52 -6.20 0.56
N ARG A 322 25.71 -5.01 1.13
CA ARG A 322 25.08 -4.67 2.41
C ARG A 322 23.56 -4.52 2.35
N ASN A 323 23.00 -4.21 1.18
CA ASN A 323 21.56 -4.16 0.97
C ASN A 323 20.94 -5.53 0.62
N GLY A 324 21.74 -6.56 0.33
CA GLY A 324 21.28 -7.94 0.18
C GLY A 324 20.95 -8.56 1.52
N ILE A 325 20.24 -9.70 1.49
CA ILE A 325 19.84 -10.44 2.71
C ILE A 325 20.34 -11.88 2.75
N VAL A 326 21.07 -12.35 1.73
CA VAL A 326 21.60 -13.72 1.68
C VAL A 326 22.63 -13.96 2.79
N GLN A 327 23.49 -12.98 3.07
CA GLN A 327 24.48 -13.04 4.13
C GLN A 327 23.88 -13.04 5.55
N ASP A 328 22.62 -12.61 5.69
CA ASP A 328 21.91 -12.57 6.97
C ASP A 328 21.23 -13.91 7.32
N ALA A 329 21.29 -14.89 6.44
CA ALA A 329 20.71 -16.22 6.65
C ALA A 329 21.01 -16.83 8.04
N PRO A 330 22.22 -16.71 8.62
CA PRO A 330 22.51 -17.23 9.96
C PRO A 330 21.65 -16.62 11.09
N LYS A 331 21.08 -15.44 10.88
CA LYS A 331 20.24 -14.73 11.86
C LYS A 331 18.81 -15.30 11.98
N LEU A 332 18.37 -16.13 11.04
CA LEU A 332 16.98 -16.62 11.02
C LEU A 332 16.67 -17.43 12.28
N GLU A 333 15.72 -16.93 13.08
CA GLU A 333 15.22 -17.60 14.30
C GLU A 333 13.71 -17.83 14.26
N ARG A 334 13.01 -17.23 13.28
CA ARG A 334 11.56 -17.27 13.15
C ARG A 334 11.13 -18.06 11.92
N PRO A 335 9.92 -18.65 11.94
CA PRO A 335 9.36 -19.32 10.77
C PRO A 335 9.35 -18.41 9.53
N LEU A 336 9.93 -18.90 8.44
CA LEU A 336 9.97 -18.26 7.14
C LEU A 336 9.48 -19.21 6.05
N MET A 337 8.48 -18.76 5.27
CA MET A 337 8.06 -19.44 4.05
C MET A 337 8.53 -18.61 2.85
N LEU A 338 9.40 -19.19 2.01
CA LEU A 338 9.78 -18.66 0.70
C LEU A 338 8.83 -19.25 -0.35
N ILE A 339 8.32 -18.41 -1.24
CA ILE A 339 7.44 -18.79 -2.33
C ILE A 339 8.01 -18.23 -3.62
N HIS A 340 8.12 -19.01 -4.70
CA HIS A 340 8.68 -18.48 -5.94
C HIS A 340 8.24 -19.25 -7.18
N GLY A 341 7.87 -18.51 -8.24
CA GLY A 341 7.60 -19.04 -9.55
C GLY A 341 8.90 -19.47 -10.27
N PHE A 342 8.94 -20.71 -10.79
CA PHE A 342 10.15 -21.18 -11.50
C PHE A 342 10.36 -20.49 -12.84
N ALA A 343 9.31 -19.93 -13.43
CA ALA A 343 9.36 -19.20 -14.69
C ALA A 343 9.37 -17.68 -14.47
N ASP A 344 9.74 -17.20 -13.28
CA ASP A 344 9.82 -15.78 -12.95
C ASP A 344 10.93 -15.12 -13.80
N ASP A 345 10.51 -14.20 -14.66
CA ASP A 345 11.34 -13.44 -15.58
C ASP A 345 11.63 -12.00 -15.11
N ASN A 346 11.07 -11.61 -13.95
CA ASN A 346 11.32 -10.33 -13.31
C ASN A 346 12.30 -10.49 -12.12
N VAL A 347 11.89 -11.20 -11.08
CA VAL A 347 12.77 -11.61 -9.98
C VAL A 347 13.12 -13.08 -10.17
N THR A 348 14.25 -13.36 -10.74
CA THR A 348 14.61 -14.74 -11.09
C THR A 348 14.62 -15.67 -9.87
N ILE A 349 14.26 -16.95 -10.07
CA ILE A 349 14.23 -17.96 -8.99
C ILE A 349 15.58 -18.06 -8.25
N ALA A 350 16.68 -17.63 -8.88
CA ALA A 350 18.01 -17.63 -8.30
C ALA A 350 18.08 -16.87 -6.95
N HIS A 351 17.28 -15.81 -6.80
CA HIS A 351 17.18 -15.07 -5.54
C HIS A 351 16.77 -15.97 -4.37
N SER A 352 15.64 -16.67 -4.49
CA SER A 352 15.18 -17.59 -3.43
C SER A 352 16.09 -18.79 -3.27
N LEU A 353 16.68 -19.32 -4.33
CA LEU A 353 17.61 -20.45 -4.25
C LEU A 353 18.89 -20.07 -3.50
N ARG A 354 19.46 -18.87 -3.73
CA ARG A 354 20.64 -18.40 -2.98
C ARG A 354 20.34 -18.23 -1.50
N LEU A 355 19.21 -17.60 -1.16
CA LEU A 355 18.82 -17.45 0.25
C LEU A 355 18.57 -18.81 0.89
N SER A 356 17.82 -19.70 0.24
CA SER A 356 17.56 -21.06 0.74
C SER A 356 18.85 -21.85 0.95
N GLN A 357 19.81 -21.78 0.01
CA GLN A 357 21.12 -22.42 0.15
C GLN A 357 21.88 -21.86 1.36
N ALA A 358 21.88 -20.55 1.58
CA ALA A 358 22.55 -19.93 2.72
C ALA A 358 21.88 -20.32 4.05
N LEU A 359 20.55 -20.38 4.10
CA LEU A 359 19.79 -20.84 5.26
C LEU A 359 20.11 -22.31 5.59
N MET A 360 20.15 -23.18 4.58
CA MET A 360 20.55 -24.58 4.74
C MET A 360 22.00 -24.71 5.27
N ALA A 361 22.93 -23.95 4.71
CA ALA A 361 24.33 -23.94 5.16
C ALA A 361 24.49 -23.45 6.61
N ALA A 362 23.61 -22.53 7.05
CA ALA A 362 23.56 -22.00 8.41
C ALA A 362 22.76 -22.91 9.38
N GLY A 363 22.17 -24.01 8.91
CA GLY A 363 21.34 -24.90 9.73
C GLY A 363 20.02 -24.25 10.17
N ARG A 364 19.47 -23.30 9.36
CA ARG A 364 18.24 -22.57 9.66
C ARG A 364 17.05 -23.19 8.91
N PRO A 365 16.08 -23.79 9.64
CA PRO A 365 14.91 -24.40 9.02
C PRO A 365 14.03 -23.33 8.38
N HIS A 366 13.51 -23.62 7.18
CA HIS A 366 12.57 -22.77 6.46
C HIS A 366 11.69 -23.63 5.54
N THR A 367 10.55 -23.07 5.12
CA THR A 367 9.69 -23.69 4.11
C THR A 367 9.99 -23.05 2.77
N PHE A 368 10.10 -23.85 1.70
CA PHE A 368 10.19 -23.36 0.34
C PHE A 368 9.05 -23.96 -0.50
N LEU A 369 8.16 -23.10 -1.00
CA LEU A 369 7.04 -23.45 -1.85
C LEU A 369 7.33 -23.06 -3.32
N PRO A 370 7.76 -24.00 -4.15
CA PRO A 370 8.03 -23.75 -5.56
C PRO A 370 6.73 -23.74 -6.37
N LEU A 371 6.52 -22.72 -7.20
CA LEU A 371 5.39 -22.61 -8.11
C LEU A 371 5.84 -22.95 -9.53
N THR A 372 5.69 -24.23 -9.93
CA THR A 372 6.11 -24.70 -11.24
C THR A 372 5.21 -24.14 -12.35
N GLY A 373 5.82 -23.59 -13.42
CA GLY A 373 5.08 -23.00 -14.54
C GLY A 373 4.49 -21.62 -14.27
N ILE A 374 4.72 -21.03 -13.11
CA ILE A 374 4.27 -19.68 -12.74
C ILE A 374 5.42 -18.69 -12.96
N THR A 375 5.10 -17.54 -13.52
CA THR A 375 5.98 -16.37 -13.66
C THR A 375 6.06 -15.56 -12.37
N HIS A 376 6.28 -14.23 -12.47
CA HIS A 376 6.38 -13.37 -11.27
C HIS A 376 5.12 -13.37 -10.42
N MET A 377 3.94 -13.50 -11.03
CA MET A 377 2.65 -13.62 -10.33
C MET A 377 1.78 -14.67 -11.01
N THR A 378 0.93 -15.36 -10.25
CA THR A 378 -0.06 -16.27 -10.82
C THR A 378 -1.30 -15.53 -11.27
N ASN A 379 -1.83 -15.88 -12.44
CA ASN A 379 -3.15 -15.48 -12.92
C ASN A 379 -4.16 -16.64 -12.85
N ASP A 380 -3.74 -17.81 -12.34
CA ASP A 380 -4.62 -18.95 -12.15
C ASP A 380 -5.38 -18.79 -10.83
N GLU A 381 -6.71 -18.77 -10.90
CA GLU A 381 -7.61 -18.57 -9.77
C GLU A 381 -7.42 -19.63 -8.68
N THR A 382 -7.32 -20.90 -9.08
CA THR A 382 -7.15 -22.03 -8.15
C THR A 382 -5.80 -21.94 -7.42
N VAL A 383 -4.73 -21.61 -8.15
CA VAL A 383 -3.40 -21.43 -7.55
C VAL A 383 -3.39 -20.26 -6.58
N ALA A 384 -4.02 -19.13 -6.95
CA ALA A 384 -4.09 -17.95 -6.10
C ALA A 384 -4.85 -18.22 -4.80
N GLU A 385 -6.01 -18.86 -4.86
CA GLU A 385 -6.82 -19.24 -3.70
C GLU A 385 -6.08 -20.20 -2.76
N ASN A 386 -5.48 -21.25 -3.33
CA ASN A 386 -4.72 -22.22 -2.54
C ASN A 386 -3.46 -21.59 -1.92
N LEU A 387 -2.81 -20.68 -2.63
CA LEU A 387 -1.64 -19.96 -2.12
C LEU A 387 -2.00 -19.11 -0.89
N LEU A 388 -3.08 -18.37 -0.93
CA LEU A 388 -3.59 -17.61 0.23
C LEU A 388 -3.88 -18.53 1.41
N THR A 389 -4.51 -19.69 1.16
CA THR A 389 -4.84 -20.69 2.19
C THR A 389 -3.57 -21.27 2.84
N LEU A 390 -2.58 -21.68 2.03
CA LEU A 390 -1.32 -22.22 2.53
C LEU A 390 -0.53 -21.21 3.37
N GLN A 391 -0.49 -19.95 2.94
CA GLN A 391 0.15 -18.88 3.71
C GLN A 391 -0.57 -18.64 5.04
N ARG A 392 -1.91 -18.57 5.02
CA ARG A 392 -2.73 -18.42 6.23
C ARG A 392 -2.43 -19.52 7.24
N ASP A 393 -2.46 -20.76 6.80
CA ASP A 393 -2.27 -21.91 7.69
C ASP A 393 -0.85 -21.94 8.26
N PHE A 394 0.16 -21.64 7.43
CA PHE A 394 1.54 -21.48 7.91
C PHE A 394 1.68 -20.40 8.98
N LEU A 395 1.07 -19.22 8.77
CA LEU A 395 1.14 -18.12 9.75
C LEU A 395 0.39 -18.45 11.04
N ARG A 396 -0.77 -19.10 10.96
CA ARG A 396 -1.53 -19.53 12.14
C ARG A 396 -0.75 -20.54 12.96
N ASP A 397 -0.14 -21.54 12.32
CA ASP A 397 0.70 -22.53 12.99
C ASP A 397 1.92 -21.90 13.67
N ALA A 398 2.51 -20.88 13.03
CA ALA A 398 3.65 -20.14 13.57
C ALA A 398 3.29 -19.26 14.78
N LEU A 399 2.02 -18.87 14.95
CA LEU A 399 1.52 -18.02 16.03
C LEU A 399 0.82 -18.80 17.15
N ALA A 400 0.60 -20.10 16.97
CA ALA A 400 -0.03 -20.95 17.97
C ALA A 400 0.93 -21.17 19.15
#